data_dd6c14069b29dd42000c451ab4218fa7
#
_entry.id   dd6c14069b29dd42000c451ab4218fa7
#
_cell.length_a   1.000
_cell.length_b   1.000
_cell.length_c   1.000
_cell.angle_alpha   90.00
_cell.angle_beta   90.00
_cell.angle_gamma   90.00
#
_symmetry.space_group_name_H-M   'P 1'
#
loop_
_entity.id
_entity.type
_entity.pdbx_description
1 polymer ?
#
loop_
_entity_poly.entity_id
_entity_poly.type
_entity_poly.pdbx_seq_one_letter_code
_entity_poly.pdbx_strand_id
1 'polypeptide(L)'
;MGKEALKKSVDDVAKKLLKTCVFACFPAGTLIQTEHGTKPIKDIQIGDLVWAYDEDTNTTALQPVVDIMENETDHTISLYTETEVIETTALHPFYTQDGWKDASELQTGDQIKTQNQENVEIKNTKFNYEPKKVYNFTVA
;
A
#
# COMPACT_ATOMS: atom_id res chain seq x y z
N MET A 1 7.43 8.21 0.88
CA MET A 1 6.24 8.79 0.29
C MET A 1 5.00 8.07 0.76
N GLY A 2 3.89 8.32 0.12
CA GLY A 2 2.62 7.74 0.51
C GLY A 2 2.57 6.22 0.53
N LYS A 3 3.44 5.56 -0.21
CA LYS A 3 3.44 4.09 -0.27
C LYS A 3 3.81 3.45 1.05
N GLU A 4 4.77 4.01 1.77
CA GLU A 4 5.16 3.46 3.08
C GLU A 4 4.06 3.67 4.11
N ALA A 5 3.42 4.83 4.09
CA ALA A 5 2.31 5.08 4.99
C ALA A 5 1.15 4.13 4.71
N LEU A 6 0.84 3.94 3.43
CA LEU A 6 -0.20 3.01 3.01
C LEU A 6 0.17 1.59 3.41
N LYS A 7 1.46 1.22 3.32
CA LYS A 7 1.93 -0.11 3.68
C LYS A 7 1.67 -0.40 5.15
N LYS A 8 1.97 0.53 6.04
CA LYS A 8 1.71 0.31 7.47
C LYS A 8 0.23 0.16 7.75
N SER A 9 -0.60 0.98 7.11
CA SER A 9 -2.04 0.86 7.25
C SER A 9 -2.56 -0.48 6.76
N VAL A 10 -2.02 -0.96 5.64
CA VAL A 10 -2.36 -2.27 5.11
C VAL A 10 -2.00 -3.37 6.08
N ASP A 11 -0.80 -3.30 6.69
CA ASP A 11 -0.38 -4.29 7.66
C ASP A 11 -1.33 -4.36 8.85
N ASP A 12 -1.76 -3.22 9.37
CA ASP A 12 -2.67 -3.18 10.49
C ASP A 12 -4.01 -3.81 10.14
N VAL A 13 -4.52 -3.52 8.95
CA VAL A 13 -5.77 -4.13 8.47
C VAL A 13 -5.58 -5.62 8.24
N ALA A 14 -4.49 -6.02 7.60
CA ALA A 14 -4.21 -7.42 7.31
C ALA A 14 -4.10 -8.25 8.58
N LYS A 15 -3.50 -7.73 9.64
CA LYS A 15 -3.41 -8.43 10.92
C LYS A 15 -4.78 -8.73 11.51
N LYS A 16 -5.74 -7.85 11.28
CA LYS A 16 -7.09 -7.99 11.82
C LYS A 16 -7.98 -8.86 10.95
N LEU A 17 -7.83 -8.76 9.63
CA LEU A 17 -8.76 -9.36 8.68
C LEU A 17 -8.20 -10.57 7.95
N LEU A 18 -6.95 -10.52 7.51
CA LEU A 18 -6.45 -11.49 6.53
C LEU A 18 -5.00 -11.84 6.72
N LYS A 19 -4.68 -13.06 6.30
CA LYS A 19 -3.32 -13.55 6.18
C LYS A 19 -2.91 -13.74 4.72
N THR A 20 -3.69 -13.23 3.78
CA THR A 20 -3.45 -13.41 2.35
C THR A 20 -3.43 -12.09 1.62
N CYS A 21 -2.88 -12.11 0.43
CA CYS A 21 -2.69 -10.96 -0.43
C CYS A 21 -3.94 -10.63 -1.26
N VAL A 22 -5.03 -11.36 -1.09
CA VAL A 22 -6.21 -11.22 -1.95
C VAL A 22 -6.82 -9.83 -1.89
N PHE A 23 -6.79 -9.21 -0.71
CA PHE A 23 -7.50 -7.97 -0.48
C PHE A 23 -6.62 -6.72 -0.45
N ALA A 24 -5.32 -6.86 -0.24
CA ALA A 24 -4.46 -5.70 0.00
C ALA A 24 -3.07 -5.93 -0.57
N CYS A 25 -2.94 -5.82 -1.90
CA CYS A 25 -1.70 -6.15 -2.57
C CYS A 25 -1.34 -5.14 -3.64
N PHE A 26 -0.06 -5.14 -4.00
CA PHE A 26 0.50 -4.25 -5.00
C PHE A 26 1.17 -5.04 -6.13
N PRO A 27 1.19 -4.49 -7.36
CA PRO A 27 1.93 -5.10 -8.46
C PRO A 27 3.43 -5.20 -8.18
N ALA A 28 4.10 -6.07 -8.93
CA ALA A 28 5.52 -6.41 -8.75
C ALA A 28 6.47 -5.21 -8.74
N GLY A 29 6.20 -4.22 -9.55
CA GLY A 29 7.07 -3.05 -9.70
C GLY A 29 6.83 -1.93 -8.70
N THR A 30 5.89 -2.09 -7.77
CA THR A 30 5.62 -1.07 -6.76
C THR A 30 6.86 -0.87 -5.89
N LEU A 31 7.29 0.39 -5.74
CA LEU A 31 8.52 0.70 -5.03
C LEU A 31 8.25 0.86 -3.53
N ILE A 32 9.06 0.18 -2.75
CA ILE A 32 9.01 0.22 -1.28
C ILE A 32 10.29 0.89 -0.79
N GLN A 33 10.17 1.79 0.15
CA GLN A 33 11.35 2.45 0.72
C GLN A 33 11.97 1.59 1.80
N THR A 34 13.25 1.28 1.60
CA THR A 34 14.04 0.47 2.51
C THR A 34 15.14 1.33 3.12
N GLU A 35 15.95 0.74 4.01
CA GLU A 35 17.08 1.44 4.60
C GLU A 35 18.15 1.85 3.57
N HIS A 36 18.14 1.21 2.39
CA HIS A 36 19.11 1.45 1.32
C HIS A 36 18.51 2.14 0.10
N GLY A 37 17.34 2.76 0.24
CA GLY A 37 16.63 3.39 -0.86
C GLY A 37 15.42 2.57 -1.28
N THR A 38 14.93 2.78 -2.50
CA THR A 38 13.73 2.08 -2.96
C THR A 38 14.06 0.71 -3.54
N LYS A 39 13.10 -0.21 -3.43
CA LYS A 39 13.22 -1.58 -3.92
C LYS A 39 11.84 -2.04 -4.40
N PRO A 40 11.73 -2.68 -5.57
CA PRO A 40 10.45 -3.22 -6.01
C PRO A 40 9.90 -4.24 -5.00
N ILE A 41 8.59 -4.21 -4.80
CA ILE A 41 7.97 -5.09 -3.80
C ILE A 41 8.24 -6.56 -4.08
N LYS A 42 8.35 -6.95 -5.35
CA LYS A 42 8.66 -8.34 -5.73
C LYS A 42 10.01 -8.81 -5.21
N ASP A 43 10.93 -7.89 -4.93
CA ASP A 43 12.29 -8.20 -4.48
C ASP A 43 12.45 -8.07 -2.97
N ILE A 44 11.42 -7.68 -2.26
CA ILE A 44 11.45 -7.59 -0.80
C ILE A 44 11.56 -8.99 -0.21
N GLN A 45 12.44 -9.15 0.77
CA GLN A 45 12.70 -10.42 1.43
C GLN A 45 12.47 -10.30 2.93
N ILE A 46 12.19 -11.43 3.57
CA ILE A 46 12.10 -11.51 5.03
C ILE A 46 13.44 -11.04 5.61
N GLY A 47 13.39 -10.14 6.57
CA GLY A 47 14.57 -9.54 7.19
C GLY A 47 14.96 -8.19 6.62
N ASP A 48 14.44 -7.82 5.44
CA ASP A 48 14.67 -6.48 4.91
C ASP A 48 14.09 -5.43 5.86
N LEU A 49 14.80 -4.31 6.02
CA LEU A 49 14.31 -3.19 6.82
C LEU A 49 13.62 -2.19 5.92
N VAL A 50 12.35 -1.95 6.18
CA VAL A 50 11.54 -1.01 5.42
C VAL A 50 10.98 0.08 6.32
N TRP A 51 10.79 1.26 5.74
CA TRP A 51 10.18 2.36 6.46
C TRP A 51 8.68 2.12 6.60
N ALA A 52 8.19 2.13 7.83
CA ALA A 52 6.79 1.91 8.14
C ALA A 52 6.29 2.97 9.12
N TYR A 53 5.05 3.41 8.90
CA TYR A 53 4.39 4.37 9.77
C TYR A 53 3.57 3.64 10.83
N ASP A 54 3.73 4.04 12.09
CA ASP A 54 2.97 3.52 13.21
C ASP A 54 1.90 4.53 13.60
N GLU A 55 0.64 4.15 13.41
CA GLU A 55 -0.50 5.01 13.72
C GLU A 55 -0.63 5.29 15.22
N ASP A 56 -0.29 4.31 16.05
CA ASP A 56 -0.45 4.43 17.49
C ASP A 56 0.49 5.45 18.10
N THR A 57 1.74 5.48 17.61
CA THR A 57 2.76 6.40 18.11
C THR A 57 2.95 7.62 17.21
N ASN A 58 2.30 7.60 16.04
CA ASN A 58 2.41 8.67 15.05
C ASN A 58 3.85 8.90 14.59
N THR A 59 4.61 7.82 14.47
CA THR A 59 6.03 7.87 14.09
C THR A 59 6.33 6.95 12.91
N THR A 60 7.41 7.25 12.21
CA THR A 60 7.93 6.43 11.12
C THR A 60 9.27 5.85 11.53
N ALA A 61 9.45 4.56 11.34
CA ALA A 61 10.68 3.87 11.72
C ALA A 61 10.95 2.70 10.78
N LEU A 62 12.21 2.26 10.75
CA LEU A 62 12.58 1.04 10.03
C LEU A 62 12.05 -0.16 10.80
N GLN A 63 11.39 -1.06 10.08
CA GLN A 63 10.84 -2.30 10.65
C GLN A 63 11.24 -3.47 9.77
N PRO A 64 11.58 -4.62 10.38
CA PRO A 64 11.93 -5.79 9.58
C PRO A 64 10.69 -6.45 8.99
N VAL A 65 10.83 -6.89 7.75
CA VAL A 65 9.82 -7.69 7.08
C VAL A 65 9.82 -9.09 7.70
N VAL A 66 8.66 -9.52 8.17
CA VAL A 66 8.54 -10.83 8.84
C VAL A 66 7.75 -11.84 8.03
N ASP A 67 7.03 -11.41 7.00
CA ASP A 67 6.28 -12.32 6.14
C ASP A 67 6.11 -11.69 4.76
N ILE A 68 5.99 -12.53 3.73
CA ILE A 68 5.80 -12.10 2.35
C ILE A 68 4.62 -12.88 1.79
N MET A 69 3.74 -12.17 1.07
CA MET A 69 2.57 -12.77 0.44
C MET A 69 2.57 -12.47 -1.05
N GLU A 70 2.14 -13.46 -1.83
CA GLU A 70 2.07 -13.36 -3.28
C GLU A 70 0.76 -13.98 -3.74
N ASN A 71 0.10 -13.34 -4.71
CA ASN A 71 -1.14 -13.86 -5.25
C ASN A 71 -1.33 -13.33 -6.67
N GLU A 72 -2.39 -13.77 -7.34
CA GLU A 72 -2.76 -13.25 -8.66
C GLU A 72 -4.13 -12.60 -8.57
N THR A 73 -4.31 -11.51 -9.33
CA THR A 73 -5.59 -10.84 -9.46
C THR A 73 -5.90 -10.65 -10.94
N ASP A 74 -7.18 -10.60 -11.28
CA ASP A 74 -7.60 -10.36 -12.65
C ASP A 74 -7.77 -8.89 -12.98
N HIS A 75 -7.63 -8.00 -11.99
CA HIS A 75 -7.71 -6.56 -12.20
C HIS A 75 -7.01 -5.81 -11.09
N THR A 76 -6.62 -4.57 -11.39
CA THR A 76 -6.07 -3.62 -10.42
C THR A 76 -6.75 -2.27 -10.63
N ILE A 77 -6.49 -1.35 -9.71
CA ILE A 77 -6.94 0.04 -9.82
C ILE A 77 -5.73 0.95 -9.77
N SER A 78 -5.65 1.88 -10.71
CA SER A 78 -4.65 2.94 -10.69
C SER A 78 -5.27 4.17 -10.06
N LEU A 79 -4.59 4.70 -9.06
CA LEU A 79 -4.97 5.92 -8.36
C LEU A 79 -4.00 7.02 -8.80
N TYR A 80 -4.53 8.03 -9.46
CA TYR A 80 -3.71 9.13 -9.97
C TYR A 80 -3.71 10.27 -8.97
N THR A 81 -2.53 10.70 -8.59
CA THR A 81 -2.33 11.88 -7.76
C THR A 81 -1.58 12.92 -8.58
N GLU A 82 -1.30 14.06 -7.99
CA GLU A 82 -0.57 15.12 -8.68
C GLU A 82 0.87 14.71 -9.03
N THR A 83 1.47 13.83 -8.24
CA THR A 83 2.88 13.50 -8.36
C THR A 83 3.17 12.06 -8.74
N GLU A 84 2.21 11.16 -8.60
CA GLU A 84 2.46 9.73 -8.84
C GLU A 84 1.19 8.98 -9.19
N VAL A 85 1.38 7.76 -9.67
CA VAL A 85 0.30 6.80 -9.90
C VAL A 85 0.53 5.63 -8.97
N ILE A 86 -0.48 5.28 -8.19
CA ILE A 86 -0.43 4.13 -7.30
C ILE A 86 -1.33 3.05 -7.88
N GLU A 87 -0.75 1.91 -8.21
CA GLU A 87 -1.54 0.77 -8.69
C GLU A 87 -1.70 -0.24 -7.56
N THR A 88 -2.92 -0.71 -7.33
CA THR A 88 -3.23 -1.57 -6.20
C THR A 88 -4.42 -2.47 -6.51
N THR A 89 -4.70 -3.44 -5.63
CA THR A 89 -5.91 -4.24 -5.74
C THR A 89 -7.13 -3.43 -5.28
N ALA A 90 -8.31 -3.84 -5.74
CA ALA A 90 -9.56 -3.10 -5.52
C ALA A 90 -9.93 -2.97 -4.03
N LEU A 91 -9.63 -3.98 -3.24
CA LEU A 91 -10.00 -4.02 -1.82
C LEU A 91 -8.87 -3.57 -0.89
N HIS A 92 -7.81 -2.98 -1.45
CA HIS A 92 -6.74 -2.41 -0.64
C HIS A 92 -7.28 -1.20 0.14
N PRO A 93 -7.19 -1.18 1.47
CA PRO A 93 -7.72 -0.08 2.26
C PRO A 93 -6.79 1.12 2.30
N PHE A 94 -7.38 2.30 2.24
CA PHE A 94 -6.68 3.57 2.36
C PHE A 94 -7.38 4.42 3.42
N TYR A 95 -6.59 5.13 4.21
CA TYR A 95 -7.15 6.04 5.19
C TYR A 95 -7.40 7.39 4.52
N THR A 96 -8.66 7.84 4.58
CA THR A 96 -9.10 9.08 3.95
C THR A 96 -9.61 10.06 4.99
N GLN A 97 -10.00 11.27 4.55
CA GLN A 97 -10.63 12.26 5.41
C GLN A 97 -11.93 11.75 6.06
N ASP A 98 -12.56 10.76 5.46
CA ASP A 98 -13.81 10.17 5.95
C ASP A 98 -13.60 8.79 6.60
N GLY A 99 -12.36 8.43 6.90
CA GLY A 99 -12.01 7.13 7.46
C GLY A 99 -11.51 6.16 6.39
N TRP A 100 -11.54 4.87 6.71
CA TRP A 100 -11.03 3.84 5.81
C TRP A 100 -11.94 3.61 4.62
N LYS A 101 -11.37 3.58 3.42
CA LYS A 101 -12.06 3.24 2.18
C LYS A 101 -11.21 2.27 1.38
N ASP A 102 -11.88 1.33 0.70
CA ASP A 102 -11.18 0.47 -0.27
C ASP A 102 -10.82 1.28 -1.51
N ALA A 103 -9.77 0.86 -2.21
CA ALA A 103 -9.34 1.53 -3.44
C ALA A 103 -10.50 1.68 -4.43
N SER A 104 -11.36 0.67 -4.52
CA SER A 104 -12.53 0.70 -5.41
C SER A 104 -13.57 1.75 -5.04
N GLU A 105 -13.53 2.25 -3.81
CA GLU A 105 -14.47 3.27 -3.32
C GLU A 105 -13.90 4.68 -3.42
N LEU A 106 -12.62 4.82 -3.75
CA LEU A 106 -11.99 6.13 -3.85
C LEU A 106 -12.49 6.88 -5.08
N GLN A 107 -12.70 8.16 -4.91
CA GLN A 107 -13.19 9.05 -5.96
C GLN A 107 -12.27 10.25 -6.09
N THR A 108 -12.37 10.92 -7.25
CA THR A 108 -11.68 12.20 -7.45
C THR A 108 -12.07 13.15 -6.33
N GLY A 109 -11.06 13.77 -5.73
CA GLY A 109 -11.25 14.68 -4.60
C GLY A 109 -11.03 14.05 -3.23
N ASP A 110 -11.06 12.71 -3.14
CA ASP A 110 -10.72 12.05 -1.88
C ASP A 110 -9.25 12.31 -1.54
N GLN A 111 -8.97 12.45 -0.25
CA GLN A 111 -7.61 12.65 0.22
C GLN A 111 -7.17 11.45 1.02
N ILE A 112 -6.05 10.86 0.63
CA ILE A 112 -5.45 9.73 1.36
C ILE A 112 -4.27 10.23 2.19
N LYS A 113 -4.09 9.63 3.35
CA LYS A 113 -3.04 10.05 4.27
C LYS A 113 -1.73 9.33 3.97
N THR A 114 -0.64 10.10 3.94
CA THR A 114 0.70 9.56 3.73
C THR A 114 1.43 9.37 5.06
N GLN A 115 2.59 8.70 5.00
CA GLN A 115 3.41 8.48 6.19
C GLN A 115 3.90 9.78 6.82
N ASN A 116 3.95 10.88 6.07
CA ASN A 116 4.37 12.19 6.57
C ASN A 116 3.21 12.99 7.15
N GLN A 117 2.07 12.36 7.39
CA GLN A 117 0.84 12.99 7.85
C GLN A 117 0.26 13.99 6.84
N GLU A 118 0.76 13.96 5.61
CA GLU A 118 0.23 14.80 4.54
C GLU A 118 -0.97 14.12 3.88
N ASN A 119 -1.88 14.93 3.40
CA ASN A 119 -3.00 14.45 2.60
C ASN A 119 -2.64 14.59 1.13
N VAL A 120 -2.87 13.52 0.37
CA VAL A 120 -2.63 13.51 -1.07
C VAL A 120 -3.98 13.31 -1.75
N GLU A 121 -4.32 14.24 -2.64
CA GLU A 121 -5.61 14.21 -3.31
C GLU A 121 -5.61 13.23 -4.48
N ILE A 122 -6.67 12.44 -4.59
CA ILE A 122 -6.92 11.56 -5.73
C ILE A 122 -7.46 12.43 -6.88
N LYS A 123 -6.74 12.48 -7.98
CA LYS A 123 -7.13 13.26 -9.16
C LYS A 123 -7.97 12.46 -10.13
N ASN A 124 -7.75 11.14 -10.20
CA ASN A 124 -8.48 10.25 -11.08
C ASN A 124 -8.28 8.81 -10.64
N THR A 125 -9.14 7.93 -11.08
CA THR A 125 -9.01 6.49 -10.84
C THR A 125 -9.29 5.75 -12.15
N LYS A 126 -8.65 4.58 -12.31
CA LYS A 126 -8.84 3.76 -13.51
C LYS A 126 -8.77 2.28 -13.14
N PHE A 127 -9.74 1.51 -13.62
CA PHE A 127 -9.70 0.05 -13.51
C PHE A 127 -8.86 -0.53 -14.65
N ASN A 128 -7.98 -1.46 -14.30
CA ASN A 128 -7.13 -2.17 -15.26
C ASN A 128 -7.53 -3.63 -15.23
N TYR A 129 -8.09 -4.14 -16.32
CA TYR A 129 -8.62 -5.51 -16.39
C TYR A 129 -7.59 -6.44 -17.02
N GLU A 130 -6.41 -6.53 -16.42
CA GLU A 130 -5.35 -7.42 -16.85
C GLU A 130 -4.91 -8.30 -15.68
N PRO A 131 -4.74 -9.61 -15.89
CA PRO A 131 -4.22 -10.46 -14.82
C PRO A 131 -2.80 -10.02 -14.45
N LYS A 132 -2.57 -9.94 -13.13
CA LYS A 132 -1.26 -9.55 -12.60
C LYS A 132 -0.94 -10.32 -11.35
N LYS A 133 0.35 -10.58 -11.16
CA LYS A 133 0.86 -11.06 -9.90
C LYS A 133 1.00 -9.87 -8.94
N VAL A 134 0.51 -10.03 -7.74
CA VAL A 134 0.48 -8.96 -6.73
C VAL A 134 1.13 -9.45 -5.44
N TYR A 135 1.67 -8.51 -4.67
CA TYR A 135 2.51 -8.80 -3.52
C TYR A 135 2.11 -7.95 -2.33
N ASN A 136 2.32 -8.50 -1.16
CA ASN A 136 2.29 -7.75 0.08
C ASN A 136 3.33 -8.34 1.04
N PHE A 137 3.60 -7.64 2.12
CA PHE A 137 4.49 -8.12 3.17
C PHE A 137 4.01 -7.58 4.51
N THR A 138 4.41 -8.25 5.58
CA THR A 138 4.10 -7.84 6.94
C THR A 138 5.38 -7.43 7.65
N VAL A 139 5.31 -6.37 8.42
CA VAL A 139 6.43 -5.90 9.24
C VAL A 139 6.19 -6.21 10.71
N ALA A 140 7.28 -6.24 11.45
CA ALA A 140 7.22 -6.51 12.88
C ALA A 140 6.48 -5.41 13.66
#